data_bbe49b515b95965df5c28179375e873e
#
_entry.id   bbe49b515b95965df5c28179375e873e
#
_cell.length_a   1.000
_cell.length_b   1.000
_cell.length_c   1.000
_cell.angle_alpha   90.00
_cell.angle_beta   90.00
_cell.angle_gamma   90.00
#
_symmetry.space_group_name_H-M   'P 1'
#
loop_
_entity.id
_entity.type
_entity.pdbx_description
1 polymer ?
#
loop_
_entity_poly.entity_id
_entity_poly.type
_entity_poly.pdbx_seq_one_letter_code
_entity_poly.pdbx_strand_id
1 'polypeptide(L)'
;MASFVIEGGHKLHGEIHPQGAKNEVLQILCATLLTSEEVTVTNIPDILDVNNLIQLLRDMGVKVSKTGIDSYTFKADTVDLNYLESDEFLKKCSSLRGSVMLVGPLVARFGRALISKPGGDKIGRRRLDTHFIGIQKLGACFNYDEERSVFSICAEHLEGTYMLLDEASVTGTANIVMASVLAKGKTTIYNAACEPYLQQLCRMLNRMGAKISGIASNLLTIEGVESLHDCTHRVLPDMIEVGSFIGMAAMTGSELTIKNVSHENLGIIPESFRRLGIRVEQRGDDLFIPEQEHYQIESFIDGSIMTIADAPWPGLTPDLLSVVLVVATQAKGSVLIHQKMFESRLFFVDKLIDMGAQIILCDPHRAVVIGHDRNFQLRAGNMISPDIRAGIALLIAAMSADGISRIHNIEQIDRGYQNIDQRLNALGARITRI
;
A
#
# COMPACT_ATOMS: atom_id res chain seq x y z
N MET A 1 16.43 13.78 12.15
CA MET A 1 15.23 12.92 12.10
C MET A 1 14.07 13.75 12.57
N ALA A 2 13.10 13.98 11.70
CA ALA A 2 11.88 14.69 12.07
C ALA A 2 11.05 13.83 13.06
N SER A 3 10.28 14.50 13.90
CA SER A 3 9.47 13.86 14.93
C SER A 3 8.09 14.51 15.01
N PHE A 4 7.08 13.71 15.41
CA PHE A 4 5.82 14.24 15.89
C PHE A 4 5.82 14.35 17.41
N VAL A 5 5.30 15.45 17.91
CA VAL A 5 4.89 15.61 19.31
C VAL A 5 3.37 15.64 19.30
N ILE A 6 2.72 14.73 20.01
CA ILE A 6 1.29 14.48 19.98
C ILE A 6 0.73 14.67 21.38
N GLU A 7 -0.16 15.63 21.56
CA GLU A 7 -0.99 15.73 22.77
C GLU A 7 -2.23 14.85 22.56
N GLY A 8 -2.33 13.77 23.30
CA GLY A 8 -3.42 12.79 23.18
C GLY A 8 -4.72 13.23 23.83
N GLY A 9 -5.77 12.42 23.67
CA GLY A 9 -7.08 12.64 24.29
C GLY A 9 -7.98 13.66 23.58
N HIS A 10 -7.58 14.18 22.40
CA HIS A 10 -8.41 15.09 21.61
C HIS A 10 -9.30 14.35 20.63
N LYS A 11 -10.59 14.68 20.62
CA LYS A 11 -11.55 14.15 19.64
C LYS A 11 -11.40 14.83 18.29
N LEU A 12 -11.59 14.04 17.25
CA LEU A 12 -11.68 14.52 15.87
C LEU A 12 -13.13 14.81 15.51
N HIS A 13 -13.37 15.85 14.72
CA HIS A 13 -14.70 16.23 14.24
C HIS A 13 -14.64 16.70 12.79
N GLY A 14 -15.68 16.37 12.02
CA GLY A 14 -15.84 16.87 10.67
C GLY A 14 -15.68 15.82 9.59
N GLU A 15 -15.15 16.23 8.45
CA GLU A 15 -15.03 15.41 7.25
C GLU A 15 -13.58 15.31 6.80
N ILE A 16 -13.17 14.13 6.31
CA ILE A 16 -11.84 13.91 5.76
C ILE A 16 -11.94 13.18 4.41
N HIS A 17 -11.12 13.59 3.45
CA HIS A 17 -11.00 12.94 2.17
C HIS A 17 -9.74 12.06 2.16
N PRO A 18 -9.85 10.77 1.80
CA PRO A 18 -8.67 9.94 1.58
C PRO A 18 -7.85 10.49 0.41
N GLN A 19 -6.53 10.39 0.54
CA GLN A 19 -5.61 10.66 -0.57
C GLN A 19 -5.71 9.59 -1.66
N GLY A 20 -5.06 9.79 -2.80
CA GLY A 20 -4.92 8.77 -3.83
C GLY A 20 -4.12 7.56 -3.36
N ALA A 21 -4.50 6.36 -3.82
CA ALA A 21 -3.93 5.10 -3.37
C ALA A 21 -2.45 4.96 -3.77
N LYS A 22 -1.55 4.97 -2.78
CA LYS A 22 -0.11 4.81 -2.99
C LYS A 22 0.22 3.58 -3.84
N ASN A 23 -0.34 2.43 -3.47
CA ASN A 23 -0.03 1.16 -4.12
C ASN A 23 -0.52 1.09 -5.57
N GLU A 24 -1.53 1.87 -5.93
CA GLU A 24 -1.99 2.04 -7.29
C GLU A 24 -1.07 2.96 -8.08
N VAL A 25 -0.81 4.15 -7.56
CA VAL A 25 0.03 5.16 -8.23
C VAL A 25 1.38 4.58 -8.65
N LEU A 26 2.06 3.84 -7.76
CA LEU A 26 3.36 3.27 -8.09
C LEU A 26 3.32 2.31 -9.29
N GLN A 27 2.22 1.57 -9.48
CA GLN A 27 2.01 0.70 -10.65
C GLN A 27 1.68 1.52 -11.90
N ILE A 28 0.74 2.46 -11.77
CA ILE A 28 0.27 3.32 -12.85
C ILE A 28 1.42 4.16 -13.44
N LEU A 29 2.27 4.74 -12.59
CA LEU A 29 3.41 5.52 -13.04
C LEU A 29 4.43 4.67 -13.82
N CYS A 30 4.70 3.44 -13.40
CA CYS A 30 5.54 2.53 -14.16
C CYS A 30 4.90 2.16 -15.51
N ALA A 31 3.59 1.96 -15.56
CA ALA A 31 2.86 1.63 -16.78
C ALA A 31 2.90 2.74 -17.85
N THR A 32 3.16 4.01 -17.46
CA THR A 32 3.34 5.11 -18.45
C THR A 32 4.49 4.89 -19.41
N LEU A 33 5.47 4.05 -19.04
CA LEU A 33 6.59 3.67 -19.90
C LEU A 33 6.18 2.77 -21.09
N LEU A 34 4.98 2.18 -21.07
CA LEU A 34 4.51 1.24 -22.11
C LEU A 34 4.07 1.94 -23.39
N THR A 35 3.93 3.26 -23.40
CA THR A 35 3.58 4.05 -24.60
C THR A 35 4.51 5.24 -24.76
N SER A 36 4.64 5.74 -26.00
CA SER A 36 5.29 7.03 -26.32
C SER A 36 4.31 8.19 -26.27
N GLU A 37 3.01 7.92 -26.18
CA GLU A 37 1.96 8.93 -26.12
C GLU A 37 1.80 9.49 -24.69
N GLU A 38 1.05 10.56 -24.56
CA GLU A 38 0.89 11.24 -23.27
C GLU A 38 -0.17 10.57 -22.42
N VAL A 39 0.20 10.18 -21.19
CA VAL A 39 -0.71 9.61 -20.20
C VAL A 39 -0.96 10.64 -19.10
N THR A 40 -2.23 10.95 -18.85
CA THR A 40 -2.64 11.86 -17.78
C THR A 40 -3.09 11.05 -16.57
N VAL A 41 -2.50 11.35 -15.39
CA VAL A 41 -2.88 10.70 -14.12
C VAL A 41 -3.30 11.77 -13.11
N THR A 42 -4.45 11.55 -12.48
CA THR A 42 -5.03 12.48 -11.48
C THR A 42 -5.23 11.78 -10.13
N ASN A 43 -5.43 12.54 -9.06
CA ASN A 43 -5.49 12.07 -7.69
C ASN A 43 -4.17 11.39 -7.23
N ILE A 44 -3.04 11.93 -7.67
CA ILE A 44 -1.70 11.48 -7.24
C ILE A 44 -1.40 12.09 -5.87
N PRO A 45 -1.15 11.28 -4.82
CA PRO A 45 -0.83 11.79 -3.51
C PRO A 45 0.58 12.39 -3.47
N ASP A 46 0.73 13.50 -2.73
CA ASP A 46 2.03 14.12 -2.48
C ASP A 46 2.72 13.44 -1.30
N ILE A 47 3.32 12.27 -1.57
CA ILE A 47 4.03 11.44 -0.61
C ILE A 47 5.43 11.11 -1.11
N LEU A 48 6.35 10.83 -0.18
CA LEU A 48 7.77 10.70 -0.50
C LEU A 48 8.06 9.60 -1.54
N ASP A 49 7.45 8.41 -1.40
CA ASP A 49 7.69 7.30 -2.33
C ASP A 49 7.21 7.60 -3.76
N VAL A 50 6.08 8.32 -3.89
CA VAL A 50 5.53 8.73 -5.20
C VAL A 50 6.39 9.82 -5.84
N ASN A 51 6.80 10.82 -5.07
CA ASN A 51 7.66 11.89 -5.55
C ASN A 51 9.03 11.35 -6.01
N ASN A 52 9.58 10.38 -5.27
CA ASN A 52 10.83 9.71 -5.67
C ASN A 52 10.68 8.94 -6.99
N LEU A 53 9.54 8.26 -7.21
CA LEU A 53 9.30 7.57 -8.47
C LEU A 53 9.10 8.55 -9.63
N ILE A 54 8.36 9.65 -9.43
CA ILE A 54 8.20 10.71 -10.43
C ILE A 54 9.56 11.29 -10.82
N GLN A 55 10.43 11.55 -9.83
CA GLN A 55 11.77 12.06 -10.10
C GLN A 55 12.62 11.03 -10.86
N LEU A 56 12.54 9.74 -10.49
CA LEU A 56 13.24 8.67 -11.18
C LEU A 56 12.83 8.58 -12.66
N LEU A 57 11.53 8.69 -12.95
CA LEU A 57 11.02 8.71 -14.33
C LEU A 57 11.53 9.93 -15.12
N ARG A 58 11.60 11.11 -14.49
CA ARG A 58 12.21 12.31 -15.11
C ARG A 58 13.67 12.10 -15.47
N ASP A 59 14.42 11.52 -14.54
CA ASP A 59 15.85 11.26 -14.73
C ASP A 59 16.10 10.22 -15.83
N MET A 60 15.14 9.30 -16.03
CA MET A 60 15.13 8.37 -17.16
C MET A 60 14.74 9.01 -18.49
N GLY A 61 14.43 10.32 -18.53
CA GLY A 61 14.05 11.05 -19.75
C GLY A 61 12.55 11.10 -20.04
N VAL A 62 11.68 10.63 -19.12
CA VAL A 62 10.23 10.80 -19.25
C VAL A 62 9.89 12.28 -19.02
N LYS A 63 9.17 12.88 -19.96
CA LYS A 63 8.65 14.24 -19.82
C LYS A 63 7.48 14.24 -18.86
N VAL A 64 7.64 14.88 -17.71
CA VAL A 64 6.62 14.93 -16.65
C VAL A 64 6.24 16.37 -16.38
N SER A 65 4.97 16.71 -16.60
CA SER A 65 4.41 18.03 -16.34
C SER A 65 3.32 17.96 -15.29
N LYS A 66 3.39 18.85 -14.29
CA LYS A 66 2.32 19.00 -13.29
C LYS A 66 1.23 19.88 -13.88
N THR A 67 0.01 19.35 -14.03
CA THR A 67 -1.14 20.01 -14.66
C THR A 67 -2.20 20.49 -13.68
N GLY A 68 -2.11 20.05 -12.40
CA GLY A 68 -3.01 20.43 -11.33
C GLY A 68 -2.39 20.19 -9.96
N ILE A 69 -3.17 20.31 -8.91
CA ILE A 69 -2.68 20.10 -7.53
C ILE A 69 -2.17 18.67 -7.36
N ASP A 70 -2.93 17.69 -7.86
CA ASP A 70 -2.72 16.24 -7.75
C ASP A 70 -2.67 15.56 -9.13
N SER A 71 -2.40 16.33 -10.19
CA SER A 71 -2.53 15.87 -11.56
C SER A 71 -1.24 16.09 -12.34
N TYR A 72 -0.83 15.07 -13.11
CA TYR A 72 0.40 15.10 -13.91
C TYR A 72 0.16 14.44 -15.27
N THR A 73 0.93 14.89 -16.29
CA THR A 73 1.09 14.18 -17.55
C THR A 73 2.47 13.56 -17.65
N PHE A 74 2.52 12.40 -18.27
CA PHE A 74 3.74 11.60 -18.48
C PHE A 74 3.86 11.27 -19.96
N LYS A 75 5.00 11.56 -20.58
CA LYS A 75 5.28 11.21 -21.96
C LYS A 75 6.65 10.56 -22.07
N ALA A 76 6.66 9.26 -22.34
CA ALA A 76 7.87 8.43 -22.40
C ALA A 76 8.35 8.23 -23.87
N ASP A 77 8.50 9.33 -24.63
CA ASP A 77 8.95 9.32 -26.03
C ASP A 77 10.48 9.35 -26.17
N THR A 78 11.21 9.71 -25.10
CA THR A 78 12.67 9.89 -25.10
C THR A 78 13.34 9.27 -23.87
N VAL A 79 13.08 7.97 -23.63
CA VAL A 79 13.69 7.27 -22.47
C VAL A 79 15.17 6.99 -22.74
N ASP A 80 16.05 7.44 -21.81
CA ASP A 80 17.49 7.18 -21.86
C ASP A 80 17.82 5.83 -21.20
N LEU A 81 18.04 4.81 -22.00
CA LEU A 81 18.39 3.49 -21.53
C LEU A 81 19.82 3.39 -20.99
N ASN A 82 20.73 4.34 -21.29
CA ASN A 82 22.08 4.34 -20.74
C ASN A 82 22.07 4.81 -19.28
N TYR A 83 21.10 5.65 -18.90
CA TYR A 83 20.93 6.07 -17.50
C TYR A 83 20.70 4.87 -16.56
N LEU A 84 20.08 3.76 -17.03
CA LEU A 84 19.85 2.56 -16.24
C LEU A 84 21.15 1.94 -15.69
N GLU A 85 22.29 2.17 -16.34
CA GLU A 85 23.61 1.64 -15.97
C GLU A 85 24.32 2.52 -14.93
N SER A 86 23.80 3.73 -14.69
CA SER A 86 24.43 4.69 -13.77
C SER A 86 24.28 4.29 -12.30
N ASP A 87 25.29 4.59 -11.50
CA ASP A 87 25.26 4.37 -10.06
C ASP A 87 24.13 5.19 -9.39
N GLU A 88 23.79 6.34 -9.96
CA GLU A 88 22.69 7.19 -9.49
C GLU A 88 21.34 6.48 -9.63
N PHE A 89 21.04 5.90 -10.80
CA PHE A 89 19.83 5.12 -11.03
C PHE A 89 19.76 3.93 -10.07
N LEU A 90 20.83 3.15 -9.96
CA LEU A 90 20.87 1.98 -9.09
C LEU A 90 20.66 2.36 -7.62
N LYS A 91 21.25 3.47 -7.16
CA LYS A 91 21.06 3.99 -5.80
C LYS A 91 19.60 4.43 -5.56
N LYS A 92 18.98 5.13 -6.50
CA LYS A 92 17.57 5.53 -6.40
C LYS A 92 16.65 4.30 -6.36
N CYS A 93 16.88 3.30 -7.21
CA CYS A 93 16.15 2.05 -7.19
C CYS A 93 16.29 1.31 -5.86
N SER A 94 17.50 1.28 -5.27
CA SER A 94 17.73 0.61 -3.97
C SER A 94 17.01 1.27 -2.80
N SER A 95 16.60 2.53 -2.92
CA SER A 95 15.87 3.27 -1.88
C SER A 95 14.34 3.13 -2.00
N LEU A 96 13.83 2.72 -3.16
CA LEU A 96 12.41 2.68 -3.47
C LEU A 96 11.94 1.28 -3.87
N ARG A 97 11.14 0.62 -3.02
CA ARG A 97 10.64 -0.74 -3.34
C ARG A 97 9.84 -0.80 -4.64
N GLY A 98 9.05 0.25 -4.92
CA GLY A 98 8.24 0.34 -6.14
C GLY A 98 9.03 0.32 -7.44
N SER A 99 10.34 0.62 -7.40
CA SER A 99 11.21 0.64 -8.59
C SER A 99 11.28 -0.71 -9.31
N VAL A 100 11.05 -1.83 -8.60
CA VAL A 100 11.01 -3.16 -9.23
C VAL A 100 9.96 -3.26 -10.33
N MET A 101 8.89 -2.49 -10.25
CA MET A 101 7.81 -2.48 -11.26
C MET A 101 8.18 -1.78 -12.57
N LEU A 102 9.34 -1.13 -12.64
CA LEU A 102 9.92 -0.63 -13.90
C LEU A 102 10.37 -1.77 -14.83
N VAL A 103 10.66 -2.95 -14.30
CA VAL A 103 11.22 -4.07 -15.05
C VAL A 103 10.26 -4.52 -16.16
N GLY A 104 8.97 -4.74 -15.84
CA GLY A 104 7.97 -5.18 -16.83
C GLY A 104 7.90 -4.28 -18.05
N PRO A 105 7.56 -2.98 -17.88
CA PRO A 105 7.46 -2.06 -19.01
C PRO A 105 8.80 -1.81 -19.74
N LEU A 106 9.93 -1.79 -19.03
CA LEU A 106 11.24 -1.62 -19.66
C LEU A 106 11.59 -2.80 -20.57
N VAL A 107 11.40 -4.02 -20.11
CA VAL A 107 11.66 -5.22 -20.92
C VAL A 107 10.66 -5.32 -22.07
N ALA A 108 9.37 -5.05 -21.82
CA ALA A 108 8.33 -5.16 -22.85
C ALA A 108 8.53 -4.19 -24.02
N ARG A 109 8.90 -2.94 -23.73
CA ARG A 109 9.01 -1.90 -24.77
C ARG A 109 10.42 -1.70 -25.29
N PHE A 110 11.43 -1.87 -24.46
CA PHE A 110 12.82 -1.54 -24.80
C PHE A 110 13.75 -2.75 -24.82
N GLY A 111 13.25 -3.94 -24.52
CA GLY A 111 14.00 -5.19 -24.56
C GLY A 111 15.01 -5.37 -23.43
N ARG A 112 15.19 -4.39 -22.54
CA ARG A 112 16.13 -4.51 -21.40
C ARG A 112 15.69 -3.74 -20.18
N ALA A 113 16.03 -4.28 -19.01
CA ALA A 113 15.93 -3.61 -17.73
C ALA A 113 17.15 -3.91 -16.87
N LEU A 114 17.56 -2.94 -16.08
CA LEU A 114 18.59 -3.09 -15.07
C LEU A 114 18.02 -2.55 -13.76
N ILE A 115 18.20 -3.25 -12.65
CA ILE A 115 17.68 -2.80 -11.36
C ILE A 115 18.53 -3.34 -10.21
N SER A 116 18.85 -2.48 -9.24
CA SER A 116 19.44 -2.94 -8.00
C SER A 116 18.41 -3.64 -7.12
N LYS A 117 18.88 -4.45 -6.16
CA LYS A 117 18.01 -5.03 -5.15
C LYS A 117 17.21 -3.92 -4.46
N PRO A 118 15.88 -3.86 -4.63
CA PRO A 118 15.10 -2.73 -4.13
C PRO A 118 14.98 -2.79 -2.61
N GLY A 119 15.12 -1.64 -1.97
CA GLY A 119 14.94 -1.42 -0.54
C GLY A 119 13.48 -1.43 -0.10
N GLY A 120 13.15 -0.64 0.90
CA GLY A 120 11.81 -0.44 1.43
C GLY A 120 11.67 -0.86 2.89
N ASP A 121 10.45 -1.08 3.37
CA ASP A 121 10.15 -1.39 4.75
C ASP A 121 10.80 -2.70 5.21
N LYS A 122 11.32 -2.70 6.44
CA LYS A 122 11.93 -3.87 7.09
C LYS A 122 10.86 -4.73 7.77
N ILE A 123 10.01 -5.37 6.96
CA ILE A 123 8.87 -6.19 7.42
C ILE A 123 9.07 -7.70 7.21
N GLY A 124 10.31 -8.15 7.06
CA GLY A 124 10.70 -9.52 6.72
C GLY A 124 11.23 -9.66 5.30
N ARG A 125 11.49 -10.89 4.88
CA ARG A 125 11.95 -11.20 3.52
C ARG A 125 10.84 -10.92 2.51
N ARG A 126 11.18 -10.15 1.48
CA ARG A 126 10.28 -9.83 0.38
C ARG A 126 10.96 -10.28 -0.91
N ARG A 127 10.70 -11.52 -1.27
CA ARG A 127 11.27 -12.13 -2.47
C ARG A 127 10.84 -11.39 -3.73
N LEU A 128 11.66 -11.52 -4.77
CA LEU A 128 11.41 -10.98 -6.10
C LEU A 128 11.22 -12.09 -7.14
N ASP A 129 11.27 -13.34 -6.67
CA ASP A 129 11.21 -14.53 -7.53
C ASP A 129 10.00 -14.48 -8.46
N THR A 130 8.81 -14.19 -7.94
CA THR A 130 7.58 -14.11 -8.74
C THR A 130 7.71 -13.14 -9.92
N HIS A 131 8.37 -11.97 -9.71
CA HIS A 131 8.61 -11.01 -10.79
C HIS A 131 9.47 -11.61 -11.89
N PHE A 132 10.63 -12.13 -11.52
CA PHE A 132 11.65 -12.55 -12.49
C PHE A 132 11.29 -13.88 -13.14
N ILE A 133 10.77 -14.87 -12.39
CA ILE A 133 10.30 -16.14 -12.94
C ILE A 133 9.18 -15.90 -13.94
N GLY A 134 8.23 -15.01 -13.64
CA GLY A 134 7.15 -14.66 -14.55
C GLY A 134 7.66 -14.05 -15.86
N ILE A 135 8.60 -13.11 -15.79
CA ILE A 135 9.19 -12.47 -16.97
C ILE A 135 10.08 -13.45 -17.75
N GLN A 136 10.82 -14.34 -17.09
CA GLN A 136 11.56 -15.42 -17.73
C GLN A 136 10.64 -16.39 -18.49
N LYS A 137 9.46 -16.73 -17.93
CA LYS A 137 8.47 -17.54 -18.63
C LYS A 137 7.94 -16.90 -19.91
N LEU A 138 7.97 -15.57 -20.01
CA LEU A 138 7.68 -14.83 -21.25
C LEU A 138 8.85 -14.84 -22.25
N GLY A 139 9.98 -15.47 -21.93
CA GLY A 139 11.13 -15.62 -22.83
C GLY A 139 12.30 -14.68 -22.53
N ALA A 140 12.26 -13.87 -21.48
CA ALA A 140 13.36 -13.01 -21.14
C ALA A 140 14.53 -13.78 -20.50
N CYS A 141 15.76 -13.32 -20.77
CA CYS A 141 16.97 -13.74 -20.07
C CYS A 141 17.11 -12.97 -18.76
N PHE A 142 17.66 -13.62 -17.75
CA PHE A 142 17.88 -13.03 -16.43
C PHE A 142 19.30 -13.33 -15.95
N ASN A 143 19.96 -12.32 -15.42
CA ASN A 143 21.26 -12.46 -14.77
C ASN A 143 21.29 -11.64 -13.46
N TYR A 144 21.96 -12.14 -12.45
CA TYR A 144 22.20 -11.46 -11.21
C TYR A 144 23.71 -11.27 -10.98
N ASP A 145 24.12 -10.04 -10.89
CA ASP A 145 25.48 -9.64 -10.52
C ASP A 145 25.55 -9.53 -8.98
N GLU A 146 26.20 -10.51 -8.35
CA GLU A 146 26.32 -10.57 -6.89
C GLU A 146 27.20 -9.43 -6.34
N GLU A 147 28.26 -9.03 -7.05
CA GLU A 147 29.18 -7.99 -6.59
C GLU A 147 28.49 -6.62 -6.53
N ARG A 148 27.71 -6.30 -7.56
CA ARG A 148 26.96 -5.04 -7.65
C ARG A 148 25.56 -5.15 -7.04
N SER A 149 25.09 -6.33 -6.66
CA SER A 149 23.69 -6.59 -6.24
C SER A 149 22.66 -6.07 -7.26
N VAL A 150 22.90 -6.33 -8.55
CA VAL A 150 22.09 -5.83 -9.67
C VAL A 150 21.49 -6.98 -10.45
N PHE A 151 20.20 -6.86 -10.76
CA PHE A 151 19.48 -7.73 -11.67
C PHE A 151 19.49 -7.12 -13.08
N SER A 152 19.85 -7.91 -14.06
CA SER A 152 19.85 -7.58 -15.49
C SER A 152 18.88 -8.50 -16.22
N ILE A 153 17.95 -7.92 -16.93
CA ILE A 153 16.91 -8.64 -17.69
C ILE A 153 16.95 -8.16 -19.14
N CYS A 154 16.94 -9.08 -20.09
CA CYS A 154 16.91 -8.76 -21.51
C CYS A 154 15.98 -9.72 -22.27
N ALA A 155 15.35 -9.20 -23.33
CA ALA A 155 14.55 -9.97 -24.25
C ALA A 155 14.61 -9.33 -25.63
N GLU A 156 14.78 -10.13 -26.68
CA GLU A 156 14.60 -9.64 -28.05
C GLU A 156 13.11 -9.42 -28.34
N HIS A 157 12.28 -10.35 -27.88
CA HIS A 157 10.83 -10.26 -27.88
C HIS A 157 10.27 -11.09 -26.72
N LEU A 158 9.07 -10.79 -26.28
CA LEU A 158 8.34 -11.55 -25.28
C LEU A 158 7.25 -12.38 -25.96
N GLU A 159 7.03 -13.60 -25.47
CA GLU A 159 6.00 -14.50 -25.97
C GLU A 159 5.02 -14.88 -24.86
N GLY A 160 3.73 -14.83 -25.20
CA GLY A 160 2.66 -15.20 -24.29
C GLY A 160 2.72 -16.68 -23.90
N THR A 161 2.44 -16.97 -22.66
CA THR A 161 2.50 -18.32 -22.10
C THR A 161 1.49 -18.50 -20.97
N TYR A 162 1.26 -19.76 -20.58
CA TYR A 162 0.56 -20.08 -19.34
C TYR A 162 1.52 -20.08 -18.15
N MET A 163 1.13 -19.45 -17.07
CA MET A 163 1.87 -19.51 -15.82
C MET A 163 0.96 -19.63 -14.60
N LEU A 164 1.35 -20.51 -13.68
CA LEU A 164 0.84 -20.55 -12.31
C LEU A 164 1.87 -19.85 -11.43
N LEU A 165 1.45 -18.82 -10.71
CA LEU A 165 2.30 -18.14 -9.72
C LEU A 165 2.29 -18.93 -8.42
N ASP A 166 3.45 -19.01 -7.78
CA ASP A 166 3.63 -19.66 -6.47
C ASP A 166 3.02 -18.85 -5.31
N GLU A 167 2.89 -17.53 -5.51
CA GLU A 167 2.19 -16.63 -4.59
C GLU A 167 1.35 -15.59 -5.35
N ALA A 168 0.27 -15.12 -4.74
CA ALA A 168 -0.53 -14.00 -5.25
C ALA A 168 0.17 -12.65 -4.97
N SER A 169 1.36 -12.48 -5.55
CA SER A 169 2.16 -11.26 -5.38
C SER A 169 1.57 -10.12 -6.19
N VAL A 170 1.19 -9.02 -5.51
CA VAL A 170 0.62 -7.84 -6.15
C VAL A 170 1.59 -7.21 -7.14
N THR A 171 2.79 -6.87 -6.68
CA THR A 171 3.81 -6.22 -7.52
C THR A 171 4.38 -7.19 -8.57
N GLY A 172 4.48 -8.48 -8.25
CA GLY A 172 4.85 -9.51 -9.21
C GLY A 172 3.82 -9.63 -10.35
N THR A 173 2.54 -9.75 -10.00
CA THR A 173 1.45 -9.79 -10.98
C THR A 173 1.43 -8.52 -11.84
N ALA A 174 1.54 -7.32 -11.22
CA ALA A 174 1.57 -6.05 -11.95
C ALA A 174 2.72 -6.01 -12.98
N ASN A 175 3.91 -6.45 -12.58
CA ASN A 175 5.08 -6.47 -13.45
C ASN A 175 4.89 -7.44 -14.64
N ILE A 176 4.35 -8.63 -14.37
CA ILE A 176 4.07 -9.64 -15.40
C ILE A 176 2.97 -9.14 -16.35
N VAL A 177 1.90 -8.52 -15.84
CA VAL A 177 0.84 -7.91 -16.66
C VAL A 177 1.43 -6.86 -17.58
N MET A 178 2.23 -5.92 -17.05
CA MET A 178 2.89 -4.88 -17.85
C MET A 178 3.85 -5.45 -18.89
N ALA A 179 4.51 -6.57 -18.61
CA ALA A 179 5.34 -7.26 -19.59
C ALA A 179 4.49 -7.96 -20.67
N SER A 180 3.36 -8.55 -20.29
CA SER A 180 2.54 -9.38 -21.16
C SER A 180 1.70 -8.59 -22.17
N VAL A 181 1.36 -7.33 -21.90
CA VAL A 181 0.48 -6.54 -22.81
C VAL A 181 1.12 -6.27 -24.16
N LEU A 182 2.45 -6.29 -24.27
CA LEU A 182 3.19 -6.17 -25.53
C LEU A 182 3.84 -7.49 -25.97
N ALA A 183 3.61 -8.60 -25.26
CA ALA A 183 4.13 -9.92 -25.62
C ALA A 183 3.36 -10.51 -26.80
N LYS A 184 4.01 -11.24 -27.68
CA LYS A 184 3.36 -11.89 -28.84
C LYS A 184 2.48 -13.04 -28.38
N GLY A 185 1.21 -13.05 -28.78
CA GLY A 185 0.27 -14.12 -28.50
C GLY A 185 -0.48 -13.93 -27.18
N LYS A 186 -0.84 -15.03 -26.50
CA LYS A 186 -1.72 -15.05 -25.34
C LYS A 186 -0.97 -15.46 -24.07
N THR A 187 -1.08 -14.64 -23.02
CA THR A 187 -0.59 -14.96 -21.66
C THR A 187 -1.77 -15.30 -20.78
N THR A 188 -1.65 -16.36 -19.99
CA THR A 188 -2.59 -16.70 -18.92
C THR A 188 -1.84 -16.76 -17.60
N ILE A 189 -2.27 -15.95 -16.64
CA ILE A 189 -1.69 -15.88 -15.30
C ILE A 189 -2.70 -16.46 -14.32
N TYR A 190 -2.39 -17.60 -13.70
CA TYR A 190 -3.19 -18.20 -12.65
C TYR A 190 -2.54 -17.95 -11.29
N ASN A 191 -3.36 -17.81 -10.24
CA ASN A 191 -2.99 -17.30 -8.92
C ASN A 191 -2.45 -15.86 -8.98
N ALA A 192 -3.00 -15.05 -9.90
CA ALA A 192 -2.74 -13.62 -9.96
C ALA A 192 -3.30 -12.93 -8.71
N ALA A 193 -2.63 -11.89 -8.24
CA ALA A 193 -3.21 -10.95 -7.28
C ALA A 193 -4.41 -10.24 -7.92
N CYS A 194 -5.39 -9.84 -7.11
CA CYS A 194 -6.61 -9.19 -7.60
C CYS A 194 -7.08 -8.01 -6.73
N GLU A 195 -6.17 -7.38 -6.01
CA GLU A 195 -6.41 -6.18 -5.24
C GLU A 195 -6.95 -5.03 -6.13
N PRO A 196 -7.77 -4.11 -5.59
CA PRO A 196 -8.37 -3.01 -6.35
C PRO A 196 -7.37 -2.21 -7.18
N TYR A 197 -6.21 -1.90 -6.62
CA TYR A 197 -5.16 -1.15 -7.33
C TYR A 197 -4.55 -1.92 -8.52
N LEU A 198 -4.47 -3.26 -8.46
CA LEU A 198 -4.08 -4.08 -9.62
C LEU A 198 -5.19 -4.14 -10.67
N GLN A 199 -6.45 -4.21 -10.22
CA GLN A 199 -7.59 -4.13 -11.14
C GLN A 199 -7.58 -2.80 -11.90
N GLN A 200 -7.26 -1.69 -11.23
CA GLN A 200 -7.16 -0.38 -11.87
C GLN A 200 -6.03 -0.30 -12.89
N LEU A 201 -4.86 -0.91 -12.59
CA LEU A 201 -3.80 -1.05 -13.58
C LEU A 201 -4.31 -1.78 -14.84
N CYS A 202 -4.96 -2.92 -14.68
CA CYS A 202 -5.52 -3.67 -15.81
C CYS A 202 -6.58 -2.86 -16.59
N ARG A 203 -7.47 -2.14 -15.88
CA ARG A 203 -8.48 -1.28 -16.51
C ARG A 203 -7.84 -0.09 -17.25
N MET A 204 -6.79 0.52 -16.69
CA MET A 204 -6.04 1.57 -17.36
C MET A 204 -5.38 1.04 -18.63
N LEU A 205 -4.68 -0.09 -18.56
CA LEU A 205 -4.04 -0.72 -19.72
C LEU A 205 -5.06 -1.07 -20.81
N ASN A 206 -6.26 -1.56 -20.45
CA ASN A 206 -7.33 -1.80 -21.42
C ASN A 206 -7.82 -0.50 -22.08
N ARG A 207 -7.89 0.63 -21.34
CA ARG A 207 -8.17 1.95 -21.96
C ARG A 207 -7.06 2.42 -22.89
N MET A 208 -5.82 1.98 -22.62
CA MET A 208 -4.67 2.25 -23.52
C MET A 208 -4.63 1.30 -24.73
N GLY A 209 -5.58 0.38 -24.89
CA GLY A 209 -5.68 -0.53 -26.02
C GLY A 209 -5.22 -1.98 -25.74
N ALA A 210 -4.81 -2.31 -24.52
CA ALA A 210 -4.52 -3.69 -24.15
C ALA A 210 -5.80 -4.55 -24.14
N LYS A 211 -5.62 -5.87 -24.14
CA LYS A 211 -6.70 -6.85 -24.15
C LYS A 211 -6.56 -7.78 -22.94
N ILE A 212 -6.99 -7.29 -21.77
CA ILE A 212 -6.92 -8.02 -20.49
C ILE A 212 -8.34 -8.43 -20.08
N SER A 213 -8.55 -9.69 -19.78
CA SER A 213 -9.79 -10.26 -19.23
C SER A 213 -9.54 -11.00 -17.93
N GLY A 214 -10.62 -11.32 -17.19
CA GLY A 214 -10.51 -11.93 -15.86
C GLY A 214 -10.16 -10.93 -14.75
N ILE A 215 -10.27 -9.62 -15.00
CA ILE A 215 -10.00 -8.58 -14.00
C ILE A 215 -10.90 -8.80 -12.78
N ALA A 216 -10.36 -8.62 -11.60
CA ALA A 216 -10.96 -8.92 -10.29
C ALA A 216 -11.05 -10.41 -9.96
N SER A 217 -10.36 -11.27 -10.69
CA SER A 217 -10.18 -12.67 -10.34
C SER A 217 -8.69 -13.04 -10.26
N ASN A 218 -8.41 -14.23 -9.76
CA ASN A 218 -7.05 -14.76 -9.70
C ASN A 218 -6.60 -15.43 -11.01
N LEU A 219 -7.39 -15.32 -12.07
CA LEU A 219 -7.09 -15.87 -13.41
C LEU A 219 -7.18 -14.75 -14.43
N LEU A 220 -6.05 -14.18 -14.82
CA LEU A 220 -5.96 -13.17 -15.85
C LEU A 220 -5.59 -13.79 -17.19
N THR A 221 -6.21 -13.28 -18.25
CA THR A 221 -5.85 -13.60 -19.63
C THR A 221 -5.53 -12.30 -20.36
N ILE A 222 -4.38 -12.28 -21.04
CA ILE A 222 -3.86 -11.10 -21.75
C ILE A 222 -3.53 -11.52 -23.16
N GLU A 223 -4.12 -10.86 -24.14
CA GLU A 223 -3.72 -10.96 -25.54
C GLU A 223 -2.81 -9.79 -25.84
N GLY A 224 -1.57 -10.07 -26.24
CA GLY A 224 -0.59 -9.02 -26.53
C GLY A 224 -1.00 -8.18 -27.74
N VAL A 225 -0.61 -6.90 -27.70
CA VAL A 225 -0.86 -5.92 -28.77
C VAL A 225 0.46 -5.33 -29.25
N GLU A 226 0.47 -4.74 -30.45
CA GLU A 226 1.69 -4.16 -31.04
C GLU A 226 2.08 -2.84 -30.36
N SER A 227 1.10 -2.06 -29.89
CA SER A 227 1.33 -0.77 -29.23
C SER A 227 0.17 -0.40 -28.31
N LEU A 228 0.46 0.45 -27.35
CA LEU A 228 -0.52 1.09 -26.48
C LEU A 228 -0.53 2.60 -26.80
N HIS A 229 -1.69 3.24 -26.54
CA HIS A 229 -1.91 4.67 -26.80
C HIS A 229 -2.13 5.48 -25.51
N ASP A 230 -2.45 6.76 -25.66
CA ASP A 230 -2.75 7.70 -24.58
C ASP A 230 -3.97 7.28 -23.74
N CYS A 231 -4.01 7.76 -22.54
CA CYS A 231 -5.22 7.69 -21.72
C CYS A 231 -5.20 8.71 -20.56
N THR A 232 -6.39 8.93 -19.99
CA THR A 232 -6.53 9.60 -18.69
C THR A 232 -6.96 8.60 -17.65
N HIS A 233 -6.28 8.60 -16.50
CA HIS A 233 -6.56 7.72 -15.38
C HIS A 233 -6.69 8.52 -14.09
N ARG A 234 -7.74 8.24 -13.31
CA ARG A 234 -7.90 8.76 -11.95
C ARG A 234 -7.63 7.63 -10.96
N VAL A 235 -6.67 7.86 -10.08
CA VAL A 235 -6.31 6.93 -9.00
C VAL A 235 -7.43 6.84 -7.97
N LEU A 236 -7.72 5.64 -7.48
CA LEU A 236 -8.69 5.40 -6.41
C LEU A 236 -8.27 6.10 -5.11
N PRO A 237 -9.21 6.43 -4.23
CA PRO A 237 -8.88 6.76 -2.84
C PRO A 237 -8.16 5.59 -2.16
N ASP A 238 -7.21 5.90 -1.27
CA ASP A 238 -6.42 4.87 -0.60
C ASP A 238 -7.24 4.13 0.48
N MET A 239 -7.64 2.90 0.19
CA MET A 239 -8.40 2.05 1.12
C MET A 239 -7.66 1.82 2.44
N ILE A 240 -6.32 1.89 2.44
CA ILE A 240 -5.53 1.73 3.67
C ILE A 240 -5.67 2.99 4.54
N GLU A 241 -5.70 4.17 3.92
CA GLU A 241 -5.94 5.41 4.64
C GLU A 241 -7.37 5.46 5.18
N VAL A 242 -8.36 4.99 4.41
CA VAL A 242 -9.76 4.84 4.89
C VAL A 242 -9.81 3.99 6.15
N GLY A 243 -9.19 2.80 6.14
CA GLY A 243 -9.12 1.94 7.33
C GLY A 243 -8.39 2.59 8.51
N SER A 244 -7.35 3.37 8.23
CA SER A 244 -6.63 4.13 9.26
C SER A 244 -7.51 5.19 9.90
N PHE A 245 -8.35 5.91 9.12
CA PHE A 245 -9.30 6.90 9.66
C PHE A 245 -10.42 6.26 10.47
N ILE A 246 -10.92 5.09 10.07
CA ILE A 246 -11.85 4.32 10.92
C ILE A 246 -11.20 4.03 12.28
N GLY A 247 -9.94 3.54 12.27
CA GLY A 247 -9.19 3.28 13.49
C GLY A 247 -8.94 4.53 14.34
N MET A 248 -8.62 5.67 13.72
CA MET A 248 -8.44 6.95 14.42
C MET A 248 -9.72 7.41 15.10
N ALA A 249 -10.85 7.40 14.38
CA ALA A 249 -12.14 7.77 14.95
C ALA A 249 -12.52 6.87 16.13
N ALA A 250 -12.34 5.55 15.97
CA ALA A 250 -12.61 4.59 17.03
C ALA A 250 -11.76 4.84 18.27
N MET A 251 -10.44 4.97 18.12
CA MET A 251 -9.51 5.12 19.24
C MET A 251 -9.67 6.44 19.99
N THR A 252 -9.93 7.53 19.30
CA THR A 252 -10.13 8.86 19.90
C THR A 252 -11.58 9.09 20.38
N GLY A 253 -12.49 8.14 20.19
CA GLY A 253 -13.91 8.29 20.54
C GLY A 253 -14.57 9.43 19.79
N SER A 254 -14.28 9.56 18.52
CA SER A 254 -14.65 10.68 17.66
C SER A 254 -15.83 10.36 16.76
N GLU A 255 -16.52 11.42 16.31
CA GLU A 255 -17.46 11.35 15.20
C GLU A 255 -16.75 11.85 13.93
N LEU A 256 -16.68 11.02 12.88
CA LEU A 256 -15.94 11.35 11.67
C LEU A 256 -16.67 10.88 10.41
N THR A 257 -16.75 11.74 9.40
CA THR A 257 -17.18 11.35 8.04
C THR A 257 -15.96 11.21 7.13
N ILE A 258 -15.78 10.04 6.55
CA ILE A 258 -14.73 9.77 5.55
C ILE A 258 -15.40 9.85 4.17
N LYS A 259 -15.01 10.82 3.35
CA LYS A 259 -15.68 11.19 2.11
C LYS A 259 -15.14 10.41 0.91
N ASN A 260 -16.03 10.09 -0.04
CA ASN A 260 -15.64 9.54 -1.35
C ASN A 260 -14.68 8.35 -1.24
N VAL A 261 -15.02 7.35 -0.44
CA VAL A 261 -14.14 6.23 -0.10
C VAL A 261 -14.01 5.17 -1.20
N SER A 262 -14.81 5.29 -2.27
CA SER A 262 -14.98 4.22 -3.28
C SER A 262 -15.39 2.90 -2.64
N HIS A 263 -16.54 2.91 -1.99
CA HIS A 263 -17.02 1.84 -1.11
C HIS A 263 -16.93 0.43 -1.73
N GLU A 264 -17.20 0.31 -3.04
CA GLU A 264 -17.09 -0.96 -3.77
C GLU A 264 -15.67 -1.58 -3.77
N ASN A 265 -14.65 -0.75 -3.53
CA ASN A 265 -13.24 -1.15 -3.51
C ASN A 265 -12.66 -1.33 -2.10
N LEU A 266 -13.47 -1.24 -1.04
CA LEU A 266 -13.02 -1.43 0.34
C LEU A 266 -12.98 -2.90 0.78
N GLY A 267 -13.72 -3.79 0.10
CA GLY A 267 -13.80 -5.21 0.45
C GLY A 267 -14.17 -5.43 1.92
N ILE A 268 -13.42 -6.26 2.61
CA ILE A 268 -13.69 -6.66 4.01
C ILE A 268 -13.26 -5.59 5.05
N ILE A 269 -12.69 -4.46 4.64
CA ILE A 269 -12.12 -3.47 5.58
C ILE A 269 -13.17 -2.97 6.60
N PRO A 270 -14.35 -2.44 6.21
CA PRO A 270 -15.36 -2.00 7.16
C PRO A 270 -15.83 -3.12 8.09
N GLU A 271 -15.99 -4.32 7.57
CA GLU A 271 -16.44 -5.49 8.32
C GLU A 271 -15.40 -5.91 9.38
N SER A 272 -14.12 -5.81 9.08
CA SER A 272 -13.06 -6.12 10.03
C SER A 272 -13.10 -5.22 11.26
N PHE A 273 -13.47 -3.95 11.10
CA PHE A 273 -13.68 -3.04 12.22
C PHE A 273 -15.02 -3.30 12.94
N ARG A 274 -16.10 -3.69 12.21
CA ARG A 274 -17.37 -4.09 12.85
C ARG A 274 -17.19 -5.28 13.78
N ARG A 275 -16.35 -6.24 13.41
CA ARG A 275 -16.01 -7.38 14.30
C ARG A 275 -15.32 -6.97 15.59
N LEU A 276 -14.68 -5.81 15.64
CA LEU A 276 -14.18 -5.21 16.88
C LEU A 276 -15.27 -4.42 17.63
N GLY A 277 -16.49 -4.32 17.09
CA GLY A 277 -17.61 -3.58 17.66
C GLY A 277 -17.71 -2.13 17.18
N ILE A 278 -16.90 -1.72 16.20
CA ILE A 278 -16.95 -0.35 15.65
C ILE A 278 -18.14 -0.21 14.73
N ARG A 279 -19.01 0.77 14.97
CA ARG A 279 -20.08 1.14 14.06
C ARG A 279 -19.52 1.87 12.86
N VAL A 280 -19.75 1.32 11.68
CA VAL A 280 -19.36 1.91 10.39
C VAL A 280 -20.61 1.99 9.53
N GLU A 281 -21.10 3.20 9.32
CA GLU A 281 -22.32 3.47 8.54
C GLU A 281 -21.95 3.93 7.13
N GLN A 282 -22.48 3.25 6.13
CA GLN A 282 -22.34 3.70 4.75
C GLN A 282 -23.40 4.78 4.44
N ARG A 283 -22.96 5.93 3.92
CA ARG A 283 -23.82 7.03 3.49
C ARG A 283 -23.50 7.43 2.04
N GLY A 284 -24.07 6.68 1.09
CA GLY A 284 -23.68 6.78 -0.32
C GLY A 284 -22.28 6.23 -0.55
N ASP A 285 -21.36 7.04 -1.07
CA ASP A 285 -19.93 6.69 -1.19
C ASP A 285 -19.07 7.19 -0.01
N ASP A 286 -19.70 7.66 1.06
CA ASP A 286 -19.03 8.08 2.29
C ASP A 286 -19.19 7.02 3.38
N LEU A 287 -18.25 6.99 4.33
CA LEU A 287 -18.38 6.26 5.58
C LEU A 287 -18.51 7.22 6.74
N PHE A 288 -19.53 6.98 7.58
CA PHE A 288 -19.72 7.70 8.82
C PHE A 288 -19.39 6.79 10.00
N ILE A 289 -18.49 7.27 10.86
CA ILE A 289 -18.09 6.62 12.10
C ILE A 289 -18.69 7.45 13.23
N PRO A 290 -19.79 6.98 13.88
CA PRO A 290 -20.37 7.70 15.00
C PRO A 290 -19.47 7.60 16.23
N GLU A 291 -19.58 8.59 17.11
CA GLU A 291 -18.95 8.53 18.42
C GLU A 291 -19.40 7.28 19.18
N GLN A 292 -18.45 6.54 19.76
CA GLN A 292 -18.69 5.36 20.60
C GLN A 292 -17.82 5.42 21.85
N GLU A 293 -18.46 5.41 23.00
CA GLU A 293 -17.76 5.33 24.27
C GLU A 293 -17.22 3.92 24.51
N HIS A 294 -18.01 2.89 24.20
CA HIS A 294 -17.63 1.48 24.33
C HIS A 294 -17.88 0.72 23.03
N TYR A 295 -17.05 -0.25 22.75
CA TYR A 295 -17.22 -1.21 21.66
C TYR A 295 -16.71 -2.59 22.07
N GLN A 296 -17.39 -3.64 21.61
CA GLN A 296 -17.15 -5.00 22.04
C GLN A 296 -16.78 -5.89 20.87
N ILE A 297 -15.69 -6.65 21.06
CA ILE A 297 -15.24 -7.65 20.08
C ILE A 297 -16.29 -8.77 19.99
N GLU A 298 -16.65 -9.13 18.75
CA GLU A 298 -17.52 -10.27 18.49
C GLU A 298 -16.82 -11.59 18.85
N SER A 299 -17.61 -12.61 19.18
CA SER A 299 -17.14 -13.99 19.27
C SER A 299 -17.52 -14.75 18.00
N PHE A 300 -16.86 -15.88 17.74
CA PHE A 300 -17.36 -16.83 16.75
C PHE A 300 -18.72 -17.40 17.18
N ILE A 301 -19.43 -18.03 16.24
CA ILE A 301 -20.80 -18.56 16.46
C ILE A 301 -20.87 -19.53 17.66
N ASP A 302 -19.79 -20.26 17.90
CA ASP A 302 -19.64 -21.20 19.01
C ASP A 302 -19.19 -20.54 20.33
N GLY A 303 -19.05 -19.19 20.35
CA GLY A 303 -18.58 -18.44 21.51
C GLY A 303 -17.06 -18.41 21.69
N SER A 304 -16.30 -19.02 20.79
CA SER A 304 -14.83 -19.00 20.88
C SER A 304 -14.27 -17.62 20.54
N ILE A 305 -13.00 -17.38 20.95
CA ILE A 305 -12.31 -16.10 20.78
C ILE A 305 -12.11 -15.80 19.29
N MET A 306 -12.52 -14.58 18.88
CA MET A 306 -12.33 -14.09 17.52
C MET A 306 -10.88 -14.12 17.10
N THR A 307 -10.65 -14.54 15.87
CA THR A 307 -9.35 -14.40 15.17
C THR A 307 -9.50 -13.47 13.98
N ILE A 308 -8.67 -12.44 13.92
CA ILE A 308 -8.55 -11.57 12.76
C ILE A 308 -7.19 -11.83 12.10
N ALA A 309 -7.20 -12.24 10.84
CA ALA A 309 -6.00 -12.58 10.10
C ALA A 309 -5.95 -11.83 8.77
N ASP A 310 -4.74 -11.47 8.34
CA ASP A 310 -4.52 -10.99 6.98
C ASP A 310 -4.59 -12.15 5.97
N ALA A 311 -4.95 -11.80 4.74
CA ALA A 311 -5.00 -12.73 3.62
C ALA A 311 -4.94 -11.95 2.29
N PRO A 312 -4.54 -12.60 1.17
CA PRO A 312 -4.70 -12.01 -0.15
C PRO A 312 -6.15 -11.55 -0.39
N TRP A 313 -6.30 -10.50 -1.20
CA TRP A 313 -7.62 -9.96 -1.55
C TRP A 313 -8.57 -11.05 -2.08
N PRO A 314 -9.84 -11.08 -1.70
CA PRO A 314 -10.56 -10.05 -0.91
C PRO A 314 -10.46 -10.20 0.62
N GLY A 315 -9.49 -10.92 1.14
CA GLY A 315 -9.22 -10.96 2.57
C GLY A 315 -8.69 -9.63 3.10
N LEU A 316 -8.48 -9.56 4.44
CA LEU A 316 -7.97 -8.36 5.08
C LEU A 316 -6.53 -8.10 4.66
N THR A 317 -6.28 -6.91 4.13
CA THR A 317 -4.93 -6.48 3.75
C THR A 317 -3.98 -6.47 4.96
N PRO A 318 -2.75 -7.00 4.83
CA PRO A 318 -1.76 -6.97 5.90
C PRO A 318 -1.38 -5.53 6.31
N ASP A 319 -1.63 -4.55 5.46
CA ASP A 319 -1.32 -3.15 5.71
C ASP A 319 -2.20 -2.48 6.78
N LEU A 320 -3.38 -3.06 7.09
CA LEU A 320 -4.28 -2.58 8.14
C LEU A 320 -4.23 -3.39 9.43
N LEU A 321 -3.51 -4.52 9.45
CA LEU A 321 -3.51 -5.40 10.62
C LEU A 321 -2.97 -4.68 11.87
N SER A 322 -1.99 -3.80 11.72
CA SER A 322 -1.45 -2.98 12.82
C SER A 322 -2.49 -2.00 13.38
N VAL A 323 -3.31 -1.40 12.52
CA VAL A 323 -4.40 -0.49 12.94
C VAL A 323 -5.49 -1.27 13.68
N VAL A 324 -5.91 -2.42 13.13
CA VAL A 324 -6.88 -3.33 13.76
C VAL A 324 -6.41 -3.76 15.16
N LEU A 325 -5.12 -4.09 15.29
CA LEU A 325 -4.52 -4.48 16.56
C LEU A 325 -4.59 -3.32 17.58
N VAL A 326 -4.24 -2.10 17.19
CA VAL A 326 -4.32 -0.93 18.08
C VAL A 326 -5.76 -0.67 18.51
N VAL A 327 -6.73 -0.73 17.61
CA VAL A 327 -8.15 -0.53 17.94
C VAL A 327 -8.62 -1.59 18.95
N ALA A 328 -8.18 -2.83 18.80
CA ALA A 328 -8.54 -3.91 19.71
C ALA A 328 -8.07 -3.65 21.18
N THR A 329 -7.02 -2.85 21.40
CA THR A 329 -6.52 -2.56 22.75
C THR A 329 -7.53 -1.84 23.63
N GLN A 330 -8.47 -1.11 23.06
CA GLN A 330 -9.50 -0.36 23.80
C GLN A 330 -10.90 -0.97 23.69
N ALA A 331 -11.05 -2.08 22.96
CA ALA A 331 -12.29 -2.82 22.87
C ALA A 331 -12.59 -3.61 24.17
N LYS A 332 -13.83 -4.01 24.37
CA LYS A 332 -14.19 -5.01 25.37
C LYS A 332 -14.00 -6.42 24.80
N GLY A 333 -13.23 -7.28 25.50
CA GLY A 333 -13.00 -8.66 25.09
C GLY A 333 -11.58 -8.92 24.61
N SER A 334 -11.38 -10.07 23.98
CA SER A 334 -10.06 -10.53 23.50
C SER A 334 -10.12 -10.96 22.04
N VAL A 335 -9.04 -10.75 21.32
CA VAL A 335 -8.89 -11.16 19.90
C VAL A 335 -7.50 -11.69 19.65
N LEU A 336 -7.41 -12.75 18.84
CA LEU A 336 -6.15 -13.21 18.27
C LEU A 336 -5.91 -12.48 16.95
N ILE A 337 -4.85 -11.70 16.87
CA ILE A 337 -4.35 -11.13 15.65
C ILE A 337 -3.33 -12.08 15.04
N HIS A 338 -3.58 -12.52 13.80
CA HIS A 338 -2.72 -13.49 13.12
C HIS A 338 -2.23 -12.93 11.80
N GLN A 339 -0.97 -12.55 11.77
CA GLN A 339 -0.28 -12.12 10.58
C GLN A 339 0.29 -13.31 9.80
N LYS A 340 -0.22 -13.56 8.58
CA LYS A 340 0.16 -14.71 7.75
C LYS A 340 1.14 -14.33 6.63
N MET A 341 1.08 -13.10 6.14
CA MET A 341 1.72 -12.72 4.87
C MET A 341 3.15 -12.16 5.05
N PHE A 342 3.55 -11.71 6.25
CA PHE A 342 4.87 -11.13 6.51
C PHE A 342 5.44 -11.60 7.85
N GLU A 343 6.78 -11.59 7.97
CA GLU A 343 7.47 -12.19 9.12
C GLU A 343 7.67 -11.22 10.31
N SER A 344 7.56 -9.89 10.11
CA SER A 344 8.08 -8.94 11.10
C SER A 344 7.16 -7.74 11.37
N ARG A 345 5.88 -7.82 11.03
CA ARG A 345 4.97 -6.68 11.20
C ARG A 345 4.47 -6.48 12.63
N LEU A 346 4.58 -7.47 13.52
CA LEU A 346 4.09 -7.39 14.90
C LEU A 346 5.13 -6.85 15.89
N PHE A 347 6.38 -6.60 15.48
CA PHE A 347 7.41 -6.16 16.44
C PHE A 347 7.15 -4.78 17.07
N PHE A 348 6.32 -3.93 16.46
CA PHE A 348 5.93 -2.66 17.05
C PHE A 348 5.07 -2.80 18.33
N VAL A 349 4.52 -3.98 18.57
CA VAL A 349 3.64 -4.30 19.71
C VAL A 349 4.32 -3.99 21.05
N ASP A 350 5.65 -4.15 21.14
CA ASP A 350 6.40 -3.81 22.35
C ASP A 350 6.15 -2.36 22.78
N LYS A 351 6.00 -1.43 21.81
CA LYS A 351 5.72 -0.02 22.10
C LYS A 351 4.30 0.17 22.67
N LEU A 352 3.34 -0.61 22.21
CA LEU A 352 1.98 -0.60 22.75
C LEU A 352 1.95 -1.17 24.18
N ILE A 353 2.73 -2.21 24.46
CA ILE A 353 2.88 -2.78 25.81
C ILE A 353 3.52 -1.75 26.73
N ASP A 354 4.56 -1.03 26.31
CA ASP A 354 5.16 0.09 27.05
C ASP A 354 4.13 1.18 27.37
N MET A 355 3.17 1.42 26.46
CA MET A 355 2.05 2.36 26.66
C MET A 355 0.95 1.79 27.55
N GLY A 356 1.05 0.54 28.00
CA GLY A 356 0.11 -0.12 28.93
C GLY A 356 -0.92 -1.04 28.27
N ALA A 357 -0.83 -1.30 26.96
CA ALA A 357 -1.71 -2.27 26.30
C ALA A 357 -1.47 -3.69 26.83
N GLN A 358 -2.53 -4.45 27.00
CA GLN A 358 -2.46 -5.86 27.39
C GLN A 358 -2.39 -6.75 26.15
N ILE A 359 -1.16 -7.09 25.77
CA ILE A 359 -0.90 -7.88 24.58
C ILE A 359 0.06 -9.02 24.93
N ILE A 360 -0.26 -10.22 24.48
CA ILE A 360 0.64 -11.39 24.55
C ILE A 360 1.14 -11.66 23.13
N LEU A 361 2.42 -11.37 22.87
CA LEU A 361 3.06 -11.76 21.63
C LEU A 361 3.41 -13.26 21.72
N CYS A 362 2.62 -14.09 21.04
CA CYS A 362 2.80 -15.55 21.09
C CYS A 362 4.02 -15.98 20.27
N ASP A 363 4.22 -15.37 19.11
CA ASP A 363 5.32 -15.57 18.19
C ASP A 363 5.39 -14.39 17.19
N PRO A 364 6.32 -14.36 16.23
CA PRO A 364 6.41 -13.27 15.24
C PRO A 364 5.13 -13.02 14.42
N HIS A 365 4.23 -13.98 14.38
CA HIS A 365 3.02 -13.96 13.54
C HIS A 365 1.71 -13.80 14.32
N ARG A 366 1.71 -14.03 15.64
CA ARG A 366 0.48 -14.07 16.43
C ARG A 366 0.59 -13.26 17.71
N ALA A 367 -0.42 -12.43 17.93
CA ALA A 367 -0.57 -11.67 19.16
C ALA A 367 -2.01 -11.77 19.69
N VAL A 368 -2.17 -12.08 20.97
CA VAL A 368 -3.46 -11.98 21.65
C VAL A 368 -3.56 -10.60 22.27
N VAL A 369 -4.59 -9.85 21.89
CA VAL A 369 -4.91 -8.55 22.47
C VAL A 369 -6.08 -8.74 23.46
N ILE A 370 -5.89 -8.25 24.68
CA ILE A 370 -6.92 -8.18 25.72
C ILE A 370 -7.29 -6.71 25.85
N GLY A 371 -8.47 -6.35 25.36
CA GLY A 371 -8.90 -4.96 25.31
C GLY A 371 -9.31 -4.44 26.68
N HIS A 372 -9.07 -3.16 26.92
CA HIS A 372 -9.31 -2.50 28.21
C HIS A 372 -10.75 -2.03 28.45
N ASP A 373 -11.65 -2.16 27.45
CA ASP A 373 -13.02 -1.60 27.50
C ASP A 373 -13.03 -0.12 27.91
N ARG A 374 -11.98 0.62 27.50
CA ARG A 374 -11.69 2.03 27.88
C ARG A 374 -11.61 2.31 29.39
N ASN A 375 -11.55 1.28 30.22
CA ASN A 375 -11.36 1.47 31.68
C ASN A 375 -9.96 2.01 32.01
N PHE A 376 -8.99 1.79 31.11
CA PHE A 376 -7.63 2.29 31.21
C PHE A 376 -7.20 2.87 29.86
N GLN A 377 -6.81 4.13 29.84
CA GLN A 377 -6.25 4.76 28.66
C GLN A 377 -4.79 4.31 28.47
N LEU A 378 -4.34 4.31 27.22
CA LEU A 378 -2.92 4.16 26.94
C LEU A 378 -2.15 5.35 27.50
N ARG A 379 -0.94 5.11 27.98
CA ARG A 379 -0.05 6.15 28.49
C ARG A 379 0.78 6.73 27.35
N ALA A 380 1.08 8.03 27.46
CA ALA A 380 2.01 8.66 26.54
C ALA A 380 3.38 7.96 26.52
N GLY A 381 4.03 7.93 25.37
CA GLY A 381 5.31 7.26 25.18
C GLY A 381 6.25 7.98 24.22
N ASN A 382 7.53 7.57 24.29
CA ASN A 382 8.56 7.98 23.32
C ASN A 382 8.85 6.78 22.40
N MET A 383 8.55 6.94 21.11
CA MET A 383 8.51 5.85 20.15
C MET A 383 9.33 6.19 18.91
N ILE A 384 9.69 5.16 18.14
CA ILE A 384 10.33 5.30 16.83
C ILE A 384 9.46 4.58 15.81
N SER A 385 9.11 5.26 14.72
CA SER A 385 8.40 4.65 13.61
C SER A 385 9.32 3.69 12.85
N PRO A 386 9.07 2.36 12.87
CA PRO A 386 9.94 1.41 12.18
C PRO A 386 9.64 1.34 10.68
N ASP A 387 8.39 1.54 10.30
CA ASP A 387 7.87 1.51 8.93
C ASP A 387 6.58 2.34 8.82
N ILE A 388 6.01 2.42 7.61
CA ILE A 388 4.81 3.21 7.31
C ILE A 388 3.62 2.77 8.17
N ARG A 389 3.37 1.46 8.28
CA ARG A 389 2.13 0.89 8.83
C ARG A 389 2.17 0.79 10.35
N ALA A 390 3.30 0.43 10.92
CA ALA A 390 3.51 0.53 12.35
C ALA A 390 3.52 2.00 12.80
N GLY A 391 4.12 2.90 11.99
CA GLY A 391 4.14 4.33 12.28
C GLY A 391 2.76 4.94 12.43
N ILE A 392 1.82 4.66 11.49
CA ILE A 392 0.45 5.17 11.60
C ILE A 392 -0.30 4.53 12.77
N ALA A 393 -0.07 3.25 13.06
CA ALA A 393 -0.67 2.59 14.22
C ALA A 393 -0.19 3.21 15.54
N LEU A 394 1.10 3.54 15.66
CA LEU A 394 1.64 4.25 16.81
C LEU A 394 1.09 5.69 16.92
N LEU A 395 0.86 6.37 15.79
CA LEU A 395 0.22 7.68 15.79
C LEU A 395 -1.22 7.59 16.32
N ILE A 396 -1.99 6.60 15.89
CA ILE A 396 -3.36 6.34 16.38
C ILE A 396 -3.34 6.08 17.89
N ALA A 397 -2.41 5.25 18.38
CA ALA A 397 -2.24 4.98 19.81
C ALA A 397 -1.89 6.27 20.58
N ALA A 398 -0.95 7.06 20.07
CA ALA A 398 -0.52 8.32 20.70
C ALA A 398 -1.66 9.35 20.78
N MET A 399 -2.50 9.47 19.75
CA MET A 399 -3.65 10.36 19.73
C MET A 399 -4.71 10.00 20.78
N SER A 400 -4.83 8.72 21.13
CA SER A 400 -5.77 8.23 22.14
C SER A 400 -5.18 8.15 23.55
N ALA A 401 -3.87 8.32 23.69
CA ALA A 401 -3.16 8.18 24.96
C ALA A 401 -3.39 9.39 25.89
N ASP A 402 -3.21 9.17 27.20
CA ASP A 402 -3.16 10.26 28.17
C ASP A 402 -1.75 10.90 28.19
N GLY A 403 -1.66 12.21 27.97
CA GLY A 403 -0.44 12.98 28.00
C GLY A 403 0.19 13.25 26.62
N ILE A 404 1.50 13.58 26.63
CA ILE A 404 2.24 13.97 25.44
C ILE A 404 3.17 12.87 24.99
N SER A 405 2.90 12.32 23.79
CA SER A 405 3.75 11.32 23.14
C SER A 405 4.70 11.95 22.13
N ARG A 406 5.83 11.27 21.87
CA ARG A 406 6.76 11.62 20.81
C ARG A 406 7.02 10.44 19.90
N ILE A 407 6.92 10.65 18.59
CA ILE A 407 7.25 9.65 17.57
C ILE A 407 8.39 10.18 16.72
N HIS A 408 9.51 9.47 16.72
CA HIS A 408 10.68 9.77 15.89
C HIS A 408 10.62 9.04 14.55
N ASN A 409 11.47 9.46 13.59
CA ASN A 409 11.57 8.85 12.25
C ASN A 409 10.24 8.88 11.49
N ILE A 410 9.55 10.03 11.57
CA ILE A 410 8.22 10.20 10.92
C ILE A 410 8.30 10.25 9.40
N GLU A 411 9.50 10.36 8.86
CA GLU A 411 9.75 10.19 7.42
C GLU A 411 9.20 8.86 6.90
N GLN A 412 9.14 7.83 7.76
CA GLN A 412 8.47 6.57 7.40
C GLN A 412 6.97 6.77 7.20
N ILE A 413 6.30 7.61 8.01
CA ILE A 413 4.88 7.92 7.85
C ILE A 413 4.67 8.75 6.57
N ASP A 414 5.53 9.74 6.31
CA ASP A 414 5.48 10.61 5.13
C ASP A 414 5.64 9.85 3.79
N ARG A 415 6.20 8.65 3.83
CA ARG A 415 6.27 7.76 2.65
C ARG A 415 4.90 7.26 2.21
N GLY A 416 3.90 7.27 3.07
CA GLY A 416 2.60 6.70 2.81
C GLY A 416 1.38 7.55 3.15
N TYR A 417 1.54 8.65 3.89
CA TYR A 417 0.46 9.51 4.35
C TYR A 417 0.79 10.99 4.09
N GLN A 418 0.02 11.61 3.21
CA GLN A 418 0.21 13.00 2.80
C GLN A 418 -0.19 13.96 3.92
N ASN A 419 0.77 14.77 4.41
CA ASN A 419 0.53 15.85 5.37
C ASN A 419 -0.43 15.45 6.51
N ILE A 420 -0.25 14.25 7.05
CA ILE A 420 -1.21 13.63 7.98
C ILE A 420 -1.41 14.47 9.25
N ASP A 421 -0.34 15.08 9.76
CA ASP A 421 -0.38 16.00 10.89
C ASP A 421 -1.27 17.20 10.64
N GLN A 422 -1.14 17.87 9.49
CA GLN A 422 -1.95 19.04 9.13
C GLN A 422 -3.42 18.65 8.94
N ARG A 423 -3.69 17.55 8.25
CA ARG A 423 -5.05 17.06 7.98
C ARG A 423 -5.77 16.66 9.26
N LEU A 424 -5.08 16.00 10.21
CA LEU A 424 -5.65 15.64 11.50
C LEU A 424 -5.82 16.85 12.42
N ASN A 425 -4.88 17.80 12.41
CA ASN A 425 -5.00 19.05 13.16
C ASN A 425 -6.21 19.88 12.70
N ALA A 426 -6.53 19.87 11.41
CA ALA A 426 -7.74 20.53 10.89
C ALA A 426 -9.04 19.92 11.44
N LEU A 427 -8.99 18.67 11.94
CA LEU A 427 -10.12 17.96 12.56
C LEU A 427 -10.12 18.07 14.09
N GLY A 428 -9.12 18.70 14.70
CA GLY A 428 -9.04 18.89 16.16
C GLY A 428 -7.92 18.13 16.87
N ALA A 429 -7.10 17.36 16.17
CA ALA A 429 -5.90 16.76 16.75
C ALA A 429 -4.88 17.86 17.16
N ARG A 430 -3.92 17.50 18.01
CA ARG A 430 -2.80 18.36 18.40
C ARG A 430 -1.47 17.66 18.14
N ILE A 431 -0.99 17.81 16.92
CA ILE A 431 0.25 17.18 16.43
C ILE A 431 1.19 18.32 16.01
N THR A 432 2.37 18.36 16.58
CA THR A 432 3.44 19.30 16.20
C THR A 432 4.59 18.54 15.53
N ARG A 433 4.98 18.97 14.35
CA ARG A 433 6.16 18.45 13.65
C ARG A 433 7.41 19.25 14.07
N ILE A 434 8.47 18.56 14.53
CA ILE A 434 9.75 19.14 14.97
C ILE A 434 10.95 18.45 14.31
#